data_266ccd6acd82600c23bdd6c179f8b3f4
#
_entry.id   266ccd6acd82600c23bdd6c179f8b3f4
#
_cell.length_a   1.000
_cell.length_b   1.000
_cell.length_c   1.000
_cell.angle_alpha   90.00
_cell.angle_beta   90.00
_cell.angle_gamma   90.00
#
_symmetry.space_group_name_H-M   'P 1'
#
loop_
_entity.id
_entity.type
_entity.pdbx_description
1 polymer ?
#
loop_
_entity_poly.entity_id
_entity_poly.type
_entity_poly.pdbx_seq_one_letter_code
_entity_poly.pdbx_strand_id
1 'polypeptide(L)'
;LANKGDIRIFIKVLPEANSWENQAFLPVWQARTIHGNSKNYDRYEYNQGLEQPPKTGKMLKVSGLYTDFYQLSMSQAYYLSGRKTEKAIFDYFFRKLPFDGGYAVFAGLEVLLEQIESLKFGEDDLEYLAVQGFDQQFLQYLRSFKFEGNICSAREGDLVYPTRPVAIVEASLIEAQILETLLLNFLNYQTLIATKASRMRQAAGDRHLIDXGMRRAHGPAALHASRAAIIGGFNATSNVEAAKEYNIPVSGTMAHSFIQSFDDELQAFRNYAEKWPHDCILLVDTYDTLKSGVPNAVRVAREMEKQGHRLKGIRLDSGDLAYLAKKSRVLLDEAGLPYVKIAVSNQLDEYVIRSLLGQDAPIDVFGVGTSLVTGQPDAALDGVYKLAFVADKPRIKLSESIAKVTLPFKKQVHRIYNGEHMALGAECISLWDEREVTQMFHPFEPGKFFRFSNHKTEPLLHQVMAKGKRISPPRSLDEIAAYSKARLQQLPLEYKRFENPHRYKIGLSRELKDSRDQLIATYSKKEHYESPGSY
;
A
#
# COMPACT_ATOMS: atom_id res chain seq x y z
N LEU A 1 -21.32 47.26 19.76
CA LEU A 1 -22.01 46.63 18.62
C LEU A 1 -20.96 46.03 17.70
N ALA A 2 -20.60 44.80 17.96
CA ALA A 2 -19.62 44.06 17.16
C ALA A 2 -20.33 43.54 15.92
N ASN A 3 -19.81 43.87 14.76
CA ASN A 3 -20.34 43.39 13.51
C ASN A 3 -19.75 42.03 13.16
N LYS A 4 -20.58 41.17 12.65
CA LYS A 4 -20.34 39.75 12.39
C LYS A 4 -19.40 39.55 11.20
N GLY A 5 -18.44 38.65 11.35
CA GLY A 5 -17.92 37.87 10.23
C GLY A 5 -16.50 38.16 9.72
N ASP A 6 -15.63 38.74 10.52
CA ASP A 6 -14.23 38.94 10.11
C ASP A 6 -13.35 37.77 10.61
N ILE A 7 -12.80 36.99 9.68
CA ILE A 7 -11.79 35.99 9.98
C ILE A 7 -10.42 36.65 9.87
N ARG A 8 -9.67 36.68 10.97
CA ARG A 8 -8.29 37.21 10.97
C ARG A 8 -7.32 36.06 10.72
N ILE A 9 -6.67 36.11 9.57
CA ILE A 9 -5.61 35.17 9.24
C ILE A 9 -4.26 35.85 9.51
N PHE A 10 -3.44 35.26 10.35
CA PHE A 10 -2.11 35.76 10.65
C PHE A 10 -1.10 35.08 9.71
N ILE A 11 -0.45 35.87 8.87
CA ILE A 11 0.59 35.40 7.95
C ILE A 11 1.94 35.87 8.50
N LYS A 12 2.85 34.89 8.65
CA LYS A 12 4.23 35.20 9.07
C LYS A 12 5.00 35.69 7.85
N VAL A 13 5.40 36.95 7.91
CA VAL A 13 6.26 37.53 6.88
C VAL A 13 7.70 37.44 7.38
N LEU A 14 8.52 36.72 6.62
CA LEU A 14 9.95 36.62 6.90
C LEU A 14 10.65 37.78 6.17
N PRO A 15 11.54 38.53 6.83
CA PRO A 15 12.34 39.54 6.11
C PRO A 15 13.36 38.89 5.20
N GLU A 16 13.64 39.51 4.09
CA GLU A 16 14.69 39.06 3.15
C GLU A 16 16.06 39.05 3.83
N ALA A 17 16.81 37.95 3.59
CA ALA A 17 18.07 37.69 4.28
C ALA A 17 19.18 38.64 3.80
N ASN A 18 19.62 39.54 4.68
CA ASN A 18 20.94 40.13 4.53
C ASN A 18 21.53 40.41 5.92
N SER A 19 22.69 39.83 6.17
CA SER A 19 23.63 39.99 7.29
C SER A 19 23.24 39.36 8.63
N TRP A 20 24.11 38.49 9.05
CA TRP A 20 24.14 37.84 10.36
C TRP A 20 24.78 38.75 11.39
N GLU A 21 24.01 39.36 12.25
CA GLU A 21 24.49 39.80 13.58
C GLU A 21 23.35 39.87 14.59
N ASN A 22 23.62 39.41 15.78
CA ASN A 22 22.76 39.17 16.92
C ASN A 22 21.66 40.25 17.18
N GLN A 23 20.40 39.84 16.98
CA GLN A 23 19.28 40.49 17.71
C GLN A 23 18.15 39.47 17.92
N ALA A 24 17.57 39.49 19.12
CA ALA A 24 16.42 38.66 19.47
C ALA A 24 15.21 39.04 18.61
N PHE A 25 14.75 38.13 17.76
CA PHE A 25 13.60 38.36 16.87
C PHE A 25 12.29 38.04 17.58
N LEU A 26 11.49 39.06 17.79
CA LEU A 26 10.05 38.90 18.05
C LEU A 26 9.33 38.89 16.68
N PRO A 27 8.51 37.86 16.39
CA PRO A 27 7.80 37.85 15.12
C PRO A 27 6.76 38.97 15.03
N VAL A 28 6.79 39.76 13.96
CA VAL A 28 5.78 40.76 13.66
C VAL A 28 4.63 40.09 12.90
N TRP A 29 3.45 40.10 13.50
CA TRP A 29 2.24 39.57 12.89
C TRP A 29 1.44 40.72 12.28
N GLN A 30 1.19 40.68 10.97
CA GLN A 30 0.28 41.62 10.30
C GLN A 30 -1.05 40.93 10.04
N ALA A 31 -2.12 41.56 10.52
CA ALA A 31 -3.48 41.10 10.31
C ALA A 31 -4.04 41.69 9.01
N ARG A 32 -4.45 40.82 8.08
CA ARG A 32 -5.25 41.23 6.92
C ARG A 32 -6.70 40.79 7.15
N THR A 33 -7.60 41.75 6.97
CA THR A 33 -9.05 41.52 7.10
C THR A 33 -9.60 41.14 5.72
N ILE A 34 -10.21 39.98 5.61
CA ILE A 34 -10.88 39.53 4.39
C ILE A 34 -12.39 39.64 4.64
N HIS A 35 -13.07 40.49 3.87
CA HIS A 35 -14.52 40.60 3.92
C HIS A 35 -15.15 39.48 3.08
N GLY A 36 -15.82 38.54 3.75
CA GLY A 36 -16.57 37.47 3.10
C GLY A 36 -18.03 37.50 3.53
N ASN A 37 -18.92 37.43 2.57
CA ASN A 37 -20.36 37.39 2.81
C ASN A 37 -20.77 36.06 3.44
N SER A 38 -21.32 36.12 4.64
CA SER A 38 -21.80 34.95 5.36
C SER A 38 -23.21 34.56 4.91
N LYS A 39 -23.32 33.66 3.97
CA LYS A 39 -24.58 32.90 3.81
C LYS A 39 -24.19 31.45 3.43
N ASN A 40 -24.73 30.54 4.22
CA ASN A 40 -24.82 29.09 4.02
C ASN A 40 -23.64 28.28 4.52
N TYR A 41 -23.66 27.98 5.81
CA TYR A 41 -23.12 26.77 6.38
C TYR A 41 -24.29 25.78 6.58
N ASP A 42 -24.88 25.35 5.47
CA ASP A 42 -25.80 24.22 5.52
C ASP A 42 -25.41 23.21 4.47
N ARG A 43 -25.15 22.03 4.94
CA ARG A 43 -24.93 20.77 4.19
C ARG A 43 -23.61 20.66 3.43
N TYR A 44 -22.69 19.95 4.02
CA TYR A 44 -21.82 19.11 3.22
C TYR A 44 -22.66 17.96 2.65
N GLU A 45 -23.42 18.25 1.61
CA GLU A 45 -23.82 17.18 0.70
C GLU A 45 -22.56 16.81 -0.07
N TYR A 46 -22.19 15.54 0.00
CA TYR A 46 -21.21 14.95 -0.90
C TYR A 46 -21.67 15.27 -2.32
N ASN A 47 -21.03 16.22 -2.95
CA ASN A 47 -21.28 16.53 -4.34
C ASN A 47 -20.71 15.41 -5.20
N GLN A 48 -21.54 14.42 -5.53
CA GLN A 48 -21.28 13.50 -6.63
C GLN A 48 -21.39 14.29 -7.92
N GLY A 49 -20.34 14.94 -8.34
CA GLY A 49 -20.46 15.72 -9.55
C GLY A 49 -19.28 16.54 -10.01
N LEU A 50 -18.06 16.12 -9.68
CA LEU A 50 -16.90 16.62 -10.41
C LEU A 50 -16.03 15.43 -10.77
N GLU A 51 -16.20 14.95 -11.99
CA GLU A 51 -15.28 14.02 -12.62
C GLU A 51 -13.92 14.70 -12.85
N GLN A 52 -13.20 14.91 -11.76
CA GLN A 52 -11.76 15.14 -11.90
C GLN A 52 -11.11 13.75 -11.85
N PRO A 53 -10.21 13.46 -12.79
CA PRO A 53 -9.45 12.21 -12.69
C PRO A 53 -8.79 12.16 -11.31
N PRO A 54 -8.74 10.98 -10.68
CA PRO A 54 -8.12 10.88 -9.37
C PRO A 54 -6.70 11.42 -9.44
N LYS A 55 -6.42 12.41 -8.61
CA LYS A 55 -5.06 12.96 -8.48
C LYS A 55 -4.24 11.90 -7.77
N THR A 56 -3.32 11.31 -8.50
CA THR A 56 -2.43 10.31 -7.95
C THR A 56 -1.11 11.03 -7.57
N GLY A 57 -0.85 11.09 -6.28
CA GLY A 57 0.49 11.26 -5.76
C GLY A 57 1.24 12.57 -5.96
N LYS A 58 0.64 13.73 -5.69
CA LYS A 58 1.36 15.02 -5.72
C LYS A 58 2.52 15.14 -4.72
N MET A 59 2.52 14.35 -3.67
CA MET A 59 3.44 14.57 -2.54
C MET A 59 4.81 13.92 -2.67
N LEU A 60 4.93 12.83 -3.41
CA LEU A 60 6.25 12.21 -3.61
C LEU A 60 6.57 12.18 -5.09
N LYS A 61 7.02 13.31 -5.61
CA LYS A 61 7.55 13.36 -6.97
C LYS A 61 9.05 13.10 -6.88
N VAL A 62 9.49 11.92 -7.31
CA VAL A 62 10.88 11.51 -7.23
C VAL A 62 11.64 11.91 -8.49
N SER A 63 12.94 12.23 -8.33
CA SER A 63 13.85 12.40 -9.46
C SER A 63 14.54 11.07 -9.78
N GLY A 64 15.31 11.04 -10.85
CA GLY A 64 16.12 9.88 -11.21
C GLY A 64 17.14 9.47 -10.16
N LEU A 65 17.42 10.34 -9.19
CA LEU A 65 18.31 10.00 -8.06
C LEU A 65 17.64 9.12 -7.01
N TYR A 66 16.31 8.88 -7.10
CA TYR A 66 15.62 7.98 -6.16
C TYR A 66 15.91 6.53 -6.55
N THR A 67 17.16 6.12 -6.35
CA THR A 67 17.66 4.82 -6.79
C THR A 67 18.92 4.45 -5.98
N ASP A 68 19.34 3.20 -6.09
CA ASP A 68 20.62 2.76 -5.54
C ASP A 68 21.76 3.11 -6.52
N PHE A 69 22.93 3.41 -5.98
CA PHE A 69 24.10 3.83 -6.76
C PHE A 69 24.45 2.84 -7.88
N TYR A 70 24.34 1.51 -7.60
CA TYR A 70 24.73 0.51 -8.57
C TYR A 70 23.86 0.54 -9.85
N GLN A 71 22.64 1.05 -9.77
CA GLN A 71 21.78 1.20 -10.95
C GLN A 71 22.40 2.21 -11.93
N LEU A 72 22.92 3.30 -11.41
CA LEU A 72 23.55 4.35 -12.24
C LEU A 72 24.94 3.91 -12.72
N SER A 73 25.75 3.26 -11.86
CA SER A 73 27.08 2.81 -12.26
C SER A 73 27.01 1.74 -13.34
N MET A 74 26.08 0.77 -13.22
CA MET A 74 25.85 -0.24 -14.28
C MET A 74 25.34 0.42 -15.55
N SER A 75 24.41 1.38 -15.43
CA SER A 75 23.83 2.09 -16.58
C SER A 75 24.91 2.87 -17.34
N GLN A 76 25.85 3.51 -16.63
CA GLN A 76 26.99 4.16 -17.26
C GLN A 76 27.86 3.14 -18.02
N ALA A 77 28.13 1.99 -17.40
CA ALA A 77 28.92 0.94 -18.06
C ALA A 77 28.23 0.45 -19.34
N TYR A 78 26.91 0.24 -19.30
CA TYR A 78 26.14 -0.11 -20.50
C TYR A 78 26.24 0.98 -21.57
N TYR A 79 26.09 2.23 -21.16
CA TYR A 79 26.13 3.38 -22.10
C TYR A 79 27.47 3.46 -22.81
N LEU A 80 28.57 3.44 -22.03
CA LEU A 80 29.93 3.57 -22.56
C LEU A 80 30.35 2.36 -23.41
N SER A 81 29.71 1.20 -23.18
CA SER A 81 29.93 -0.01 -24.00
C SER A 81 29.04 -0.09 -25.24
N GLY A 82 28.28 0.98 -25.54
CA GLY A 82 27.45 1.05 -26.75
C GLY A 82 26.16 0.23 -26.65
N ARG A 83 25.72 -0.16 -25.44
CA ARG A 83 24.60 -1.05 -25.25
C ARG A 83 23.28 -0.35 -24.93
N LYS A 84 23.21 0.96 -25.09
CA LYS A 84 22.04 1.76 -24.67
C LYS A 84 20.73 1.39 -25.37
N THR A 85 20.81 0.84 -26.58
CA THR A 85 19.64 0.48 -27.39
C THR A 85 19.24 -0.99 -27.31
N GLU A 86 20.01 -1.82 -26.61
CA GLU A 86 19.66 -3.24 -26.45
C GLU A 86 18.36 -3.38 -25.70
N LYS A 87 17.44 -4.17 -26.23
CA LYS A 87 16.18 -4.47 -25.57
C LYS A 87 16.38 -5.45 -24.42
N ALA A 88 15.72 -5.18 -23.29
CA ALA A 88 15.78 -6.03 -22.11
C ALA A 88 14.38 -6.27 -21.56
N ILE A 89 14.22 -7.43 -20.91
CA ILE A 89 13.00 -7.80 -20.19
C ILE A 89 13.40 -8.18 -18.77
N PHE A 90 12.75 -7.54 -17.80
CA PHE A 90 12.92 -7.84 -16.37
C PHE A 90 11.58 -8.25 -15.78
N ASP A 91 11.62 -9.22 -14.87
CA ASP A 91 10.47 -9.67 -14.08
C ASP A 91 10.55 -9.11 -12.68
N TYR A 92 9.44 -8.57 -12.19
CA TYR A 92 9.22 -8.33 -10.77
C TYR A 92 8.44 -9.51 -10.19
N PHE A 93 8.94 -10.11 -9.10
CA PHE A 93 8.27 -11.17 -8.35
C PHE A 93 8.81 -11.20 -6.93
N PHE A 94 8.15 -11.96 -6.05
CA PHE A 94 8.65 -12.16 -4.68
C PHE A 94 8.78 -13.66 -4.41
N ARG A 95 9.55 -14.02 -3.38
CA ARG A 95 9.92 -15.41 -3.14
C ARG A 95 9.14 -16.11 -2.04
N LYS A 96 8.55 -15.34 -1.11
CA LYS A 96 7.84 -15.87 0.05
C LYS A 96 6.63 -15.00 0.36
N LEU A 97 5.51 -15.63 0.70
CA LEU A 97 4.33 -14.90 1.18
C LEU A 97 4.62 -14.30 2.57
N PRO A 98 4.15 -13.08 2.82
CA PRO A 98 4.34 -12.48 4.13
C PRO A 98 3.40 -13.11 5.17
N PHE A 99 3.74 -12.97 6.45
CA PHE A 99 2.90 -13.35 7.60
C PHE A 99 2.62 -14.85 7.68
N ASP A 100 3.45 -15.69 7.07
CA ASP A 100 3.18 -17.12 6.87
C ASP A 100 1.77 -17.38 6.32
N GLY A 101 1.27 -16.43 5.52
CA GLY A 101 -0.08 -16.46 4.96
C GLY A 101 -0.19 -17.24 3.66
N GLY A 102 -1.40 -17.31 3.11
CA GLY A 102 -1.70 -18.08 1.90
C GLY A 102 -1.85 -17.23 0.64
N TYR A 103 -1.76 -15.90 0.72
CA TYR A 103 -1.90 -14.98 -0.41
C TYR A 103 -1.27 -13.63 -0.09
N ALA A 104 -1.09 -12.81 -1.13
CA ALA A 104 -0.75 -11.39 -0.96
C ALA A 104 -1.66 -10.55 -1.85
N VAL A 105 -1.95 -9.32 -1.43
CA VAL A 105 -2.77 -8.34 -2.18
C VAL A 105 -1.81 -7.36 -2.87
N PHE A 106 -1.83 -7.35 -4.19
CA PHE A 106 -0.94 -6.49 -4.99
C PHE A 106 -1.37 -5.02 -4.90
N ALA A 107 -0.44 -4.15 -4.55
CA ALA A 107 -0.73 -2.71 -4.41
C ALA A 107 0.48 -1.84 -4.76
N GLY A 108 0.22 -0.59 -5.15
CA GLY A 108 1.24 0.41 -5.47
C GLY A 108 1.39 0.71 -6.96
N LEU A 109 0.70 -0.02 -7.83
CA LEU A 109 0.89 0.11 -9.28
C LEU A 109 0.50 1.49 -9.81
N GLU A 110 -0.68 1.99 -9.45
CA GLU A 110 -1.17 3.27 -10.00
C GLU A 110 -0.21 4.42 -9.66
N VAL A 111 0.28 4.44 -8.42
CA VAL A 111 1.22 5.46 -7.95
C VAL A 111 2.57 5.31 -8.66
N LEU A 112 3.04 4.06 -8.82
CA LEU A 112 4.30 3.77 -9.52
C LEU A 112 4.26 4.24 -10.97
N LEU A 113 3.19 3.94 -11.70
CA LEU A 113 3.06 4.33 -13.12
C LEU A 113 3.13 5.85 -13.29
N GLU A 114 2.52 6.59 -12.37
CA GLU A 114 2.60 8.05 -12.37
C GLU A 114 4.05 8.55 -12.18
N GLN A 115 4.78 7.93 -11.24
CA GLN A 115 6.19 8.30 -11.02
C GLN A 115 7.03 8.00 -12.27
N ILE A 116 6.81 6.86 -12.91
CA ILE A 116 7.56 6.46 -14.12
C ILE A 116 7.29 7.45 -15.26
N GLU A 117 6.05 7.86 -15.46
CA GLU A 117 5.72 8.83 -16.53
C GLU A 117 6.43 10.17 -16.36
N SER A 118 6.70 10.57 -15.13
CA SER A 118 7.32 11.87 -14.81
C SER A 118 8.81 11.75 -14.45
N LEU A 119 9.38 10.54 -14.47
CA LEU A 119 10.76 10.30 -14.02
C LEU A 119 11.76 11.01 -14.94
N LYS A 120 12.60 11.83 -14.34
CA LYS A 120 13.64 12.59 -15.05
C LYS A 120 14.77 12.98 -14.10
N PHE A 121 15.89 13.39 -14.66
CA PHE A 121 17.02 13.96 -13.93
C PHE A 121 17.01 15.47 -14.12
N GLY A 122 17.01 16.22 -13.03
CA GLY A 122 17.13 17.68 -13.04
C GLY A 122 18.58 18.12 -13.24
N GLU A 123 18.81 19.40 -13.55
CA GLU A 123 20.17 19.91 -13.71
C GLU A 123 20.98 19.77 -12.41
N ASP A 124 20.37 20.02 -11.26
CA ASP A 124 20.99 19.83 -9.96
C ASP A 124 21.36 18.35 -9.69
N ASP A 125 20.54 17.41 -10.16
CA ASP A 125 20.86 15.98 -10.11
C ASP A 125 22.14 15.67 -10.91
N LEU A 126 22.20 16.23 -12.13
CA LEU A 126 23.34 15.99 -13.04
C LEU A 126 24.62 16.62 -12.52
N GLU A 127 24.53 17.82 -11.94
CA GLU A 127 25.68 18.47 -11.29
C GLU A 127 26.22 17.61 -10.15
N TYR A 128 25.31 17.08 -9.32
CA TYR A 128 25.68 16.17 -8.23
C TYR A 128 26.39 14.93 -8.77
N LEU A 129 25.84 14.30 -9.81
CA LEU A 129 26.43 13.07 -10.40
C LEU A 129 27.80 13.37 -11.04
N ALA A 130 27.98 14.56 -11.63
CA ALA A 130 29.29 14.99 -12.19
C ALA A 130 30.34 15.06 -11.09
N VAL A 131 29.99 15.59 -9.90
CA VAL A 131 30.88 15.64 -8.74
C VAL A 131 31.23 14.21 -8.25
N GLN A 132 30.28 13.26 -8.40
CA GLN A 132 30.51 11.85 -8.05
C GLN A 132 31.38 11.11 -9.08
N GLY A 133 31.77 11.76 -10.16
CA GLY A 133 32.68 11.18 -11.14
C GLY A 133 32.02 10.50 -12.34
N PHE A 134 30.72 10.73 -12.56
CA PHE A 134 30.02 10.18 -13.73
C PHE A 134 30.49 10.85 -15.01
N ASP A 135 30.56 10.08 -16.11
CA ASP A 135 31.04 10.48 -17.40
C ASP A 135 30.11 11.52 -18.04
N GLN A 136 30.70 12.53 -18.71
CA GLN A 136 29.95 13.65 -19.30
C GLN A 136 28.97 13.19 -20.39
N GLN A 137 29.35 12.20 -21.22
CA GLN A 137 28.43 11.69 -22.25
C GLN A 137 27.25 10.96 -21.64
N PHE A 138 27.48 10.21 -20.56
CA PHE A 138 26.39 9.55 -19.84
C PHE A 138 25.48 10.59 -19.18
N LEU A 139 26.03 11.64 -18.59
CA LEU A 139 25.23 12.73 -17.99
C LEU A 139 24.38 13.43 -19.06
N GLN A 140 24.93 13.64 -20.27
CA GLN A 140 24.16 14.20 -21.38
C GLN A 140 23.00 13.28 -21.78
N TYR A 141 23.21 11.95 -21.75
CA TYR A 141 22.12 10.98 -21.97
C TYR A 141 21.04 11.10 -20.87
N LEU A 142 21.44 11.18 -19.60
CA LEU A 142 20.50 11.32 -18.47
C LEU A 142 19.69 12.62 -18.54
N ARG A 143 20.27 13.71 -19.09
CA ARG A 143 19.56 15.00 -19.25
C ARG A 143 18.29 14.85 -20.08
N SER A 144 18.31 13.98 -21.07
CA SER A 144 17.14 13.71 -21.93
C SER A 144 16.40 12.43 -21.56
N PHE A 145 16.71 11.85 -20.40
CA PHE A 145 16.15 10.57 -19.99
C PHE A 145 14.62 10.64 -19.88
N LYS A 146 13.98 9.66 -20.50
CA LYS A 146 12.56 9.34 -20.36
C LYS A 146 12.43 7.83 -20.40
N PHE A 147 11.51 7.30 -19.66
CA PHE A 147 11.13 5.90 -19.84
C PHE A 147 10.23 5.81 -21.08
N GLU A 148 10.65 5.06 -22.07
CA GLU A 148 9.90 4.86 -23.32
C GLU A 148 9.54 3.39 -23.56
N GLY A 149 9.67 2.58 -22.52
CA GLY A 149 9.38 1.15 -22.58
C GLY A 149 7.91 0.80 -22.36
N ASN A 150 7.67 -0.50 -22.23
CA ASN A 150 6.37 -1.11 -21.99
C ASN A 150 6.37 -1.80 -20.63
N ILE A 151 5.22 -1.80 -19.96
CA ILE A 151 5.05 -2.54 -18.71
C ILE A 151 3.78 -3.37 -18.82
N CYS A 152 3.89 -4.67 -18.50
CA CYS A 152 2.77 -5.56 -18.28
C CYS A 152 2.71 -5.90 -16.80
N SER A 153 1.52 -5.95 -16.22
CA SER A 153 1.37 -6.13 -14.77
C SER A 153 0.06 -6.84 -14.44
N ALA A 154 0.04 -7.50 -13.31
CA ALA A 154 -1.21 -7.84 -12.64
C ALA A 154 -2.00 -6.56 -12.37
N ARG A 155 -3.32 -6.65 -12.28
CA ARG A 155 -4.16 -5.51 -11.90
C ARG A 155 -3.98 -5.21 -10.42
N GLU A 156 -3.86 -3.94 -10.07
CA GLU A 156 -3.76 -3.55 -8.67
C GLU A 156 -5.01 -3.99 -7.92
N GLY A 157 -4.80 -4.59 -6.75
CA GLY A 157 -5.86 -5.21 -5.96
C GLY A 157 -6.00 -6.72 -6.17
N ASP A 158 -5.35 -7.29 -7.18
CA ASP A 158 -5.41 -8.74 -7.41
C ASP A 158 -4.57 -9.50 -6.37
N LEU A 159 -4.87 -10.79 -6.25
CA LEU A 159 -4.07 -11.69 -5.40
C LEU A 159 -2.85 -12.17 -6.18
N VAL A 160 -1.71 -12.15 -5.52
CA VAL A 160 -0.44 -12.52 -6.12
C VAL A 160 0.29 -13.54 -5.24
N TYR A 161 1.13 -14.35 -5.88
CA TYR A 161 1.77 -15.51 -5.25
C TYR A 161 3.26 -15.54 -5.57
N PRO A 162 4.07 -16.21 -4.72
CA PRO A 162 5.52 -16.24 -4.91
C PRO A 162 5.94 -16.90 -6.22
N THR A 163 7.11 -16.51 -6.69
CA THR A 163 7.88 -17.10 -7.80
C THR A 163 7.30 -16.85 -9.20
N ARG A 164 6.08 -16.36 -9.32
CA ARG A 164 5.54 -16.01 -10.64
C ARG A 164 5.61 -14.50 -10.86
N PRO A 165 5.79 -14.03 -12.11
CA PRO A 165 5.87 -12.59 -12.37
C PRO A 165 4.60 -11.86 -11.91
N VAL A 166 4.78 -10.73 -11.25
CA VAL A 166 3.69 -9.80 -10.90
C VAL A 166 3.68 -8.63 -11.88
N ALA A 167 4.87 -8.21 -12.33
CA ALA A 167 5.01 -7.19 -13.37
C ALA A 167 6.23 -7.52 -14.22
N ILE A 168 6.19 -7.07 -15.47
CA ILE A 168 7.26 -7.26 -16.45
C ILE A 168 7.55 -5.91 -17.09
N VAL A 169 8.82 -5.51 -17.09
CA VAL A 169 9.31 -4.30 -17.76
C VAL A 169 10.06 -4.72 -19.02
N GLU A 170 9.63 -4.18 -20.17
CA GLU A 170 10.26 -4.39 -21.47
C GLU A 170 10.69 -3.03 -22.02
N ALA A 171 12.00 -2.77 -22.06
CA ALA A 171 12.53 -1.45 -22.41
C ALA A 171 13.96 -1.58 -22.91
N SER A 172 14.60 -0.45 -23.25
CA SER A 172 16.05 -0.47 -23.43
C SER A 172 16.72 -0.85 -22.11
N LEU A 173 17.88 -1.47 -22.20
CA LEU A 173 18.58 -2.02 -21.04
C LEU A 173 18.78 -1.00 -19.91
N ILE A 174 19.18 0.23 -20.28
CA ILE A 174 19.40 1.29 -19.29
C ILE A 174 18.07 1.73 -18.65
N GLU A 175 17.04 1.95 -19.46
CA GLU A 175 15.72 2.34 -18.93
C GLU A 175 15.17 1.30 -17.96
N ALA A 176 15.23 0.02 -18.36
CA ALA A 176 14.74 -1.06 -17.52
C ALA A 176 15.55 -1.18 -16.22
N GLN A 177 16.88 -0.99 -16.30
CA GLN A 177 17.75 -1.08 -15.13
C GLN A 177 17.47 0.05 -14.12
N ILE A 178 17.30 1.27 -14.60
CA ILE A 178 17.06 2.43 -13.73
C ILE A 178 15.77 2.28 -12.91
N LEU A 179 14.76 1.58 -13.44
CA LEU A 179 13.48 1.41 -12.74
C LEU A 179 13.55 0.48 -11.52
N GLU A 180 14.56 -0.38 -11.39
CA GLU A 180 14.58 -1.45 -10.39
C GLU A 180 14.25 -0.95 -8.98
N THR A 181 15.05 -0.03 -8.44
CA THR A 181 14.90 0.42 -7.05
C THR A 181 13.54 1.10 -6.84
N LEU A 182 13.15 1.98 -7.74
CA LEU A 182 11.87 2.69 -7.66
C LEU A 182 10.69 1.71 -7.63
N LEU A 183 10.69 0.77 -8.56
CA LEU A 183 9.62 -0.24 -8.68
C LEU A 183 9.54 -1.10 -7.41
N LEU A 184 10.67 -1.62 -6.95
CA LEU A 184 10.72 -2.45 -5.74
C LEU A 184 10.25 -1.68 -4.51
N ASN A 185 10.69 -0.43 -4.36
CA ASN A 185 10.34 0.40 -3.22
C ASN A 185 8.83 0.61 -3.12
N PHE A 186 8.19 0.94 -4.25
CA PHE A 186 6.74 1.22 -4.28
C PHE A 186 5.91 -0.04 -4.14
N LEU A 187 6.24 -1.09 -4.90
CA LEU A 187 5.40 -2.29 -4.95
C LEU A 187 5.57 -3.18 -3.72
N ASN A 188 6.79 -3.33 -3.21
CA ASN A 188 7.04 -4.18 -2.04
C ASN A 188 6.31 -3.66 -0.81
N TYR A 189 6.44 -2.37 -0.52
CA TYR A 189 5.84 -1.78 0.68
C TYR A 189 4.31 -1.80 0.62
N GLN A 190 3.74 -1.30 -0.46
CA GLN A 190 2.27 -1.20 -0.54
C GLN A 190 1.62 -2.60 -0.59
N THR A 191 2.25 -3.57 -1.26
CA THR A 191 1.74 -4.95 -1.28
C THR A 191 1.78 -5.57 0.13
N LEU A 192 2.86 -5.35 0.89
CA LEU A 192 2.96 -5.81 2.27
C LEU A 192 1.82 -5.25 3.12
N ILE A 193 1.61 -3.93 3.06
CA ILE A 193 0.60 -3.25 3.89
C ILE A 193 -0.83 -3.63 3.46
N ALA A 194 -1.11 -3.69 2.16
CA ALA A 194 -2.43 -4.11 1.68
C ALA A 194 -2.75 -5.55 2.12
N THR A 195 -1.74 -6.43 2.10
CA THR A 195 -1.88 -7.81 2.57
C THR A 195 -2.19 -7.84 4.07
N LYS A 196 -1.45 -7.05 4.88
CA LYS A 196 -1.68 -6.93 6.32
C LYS A 196 -3.11 -6.43 6.60
N ALA A 197 -3.53 -5.38 5.89
CA ALA A 197 -4.87 -4.81 6.00
C ALA A 197 -5.95 -5.85 5.65
N SER A 198 -5.74 -6.63 4.61
CA SER A 198 -6.67 -7.68 4.18
C SER A 198 -6.87 -8.76 5.27
N ARG A 199 -5.80 -9.14 5.97
CA ARG A 199 -5.88 -10.10 7.09
C ARG A 199 -6.68 -9.50 8.25
N MET A 200 -6.46 -8.21 8.56
CA MET A 200 -7.24 -7.51 9.59
C MET A 200 -8.72 -7.42 9.20
N ARG A 201 -9.00 -7.16 7.92
CA ARG A 201 -10.39 -7.14 7.42
C ARG A 201 -11.06 -8.51 7.59
N GLN A 202 -10.36 -9.60 7.30
CA GLN A 202 -10.90 -10.94 7.53
C GLN A 202 -11.22 -11.16 9.01
N ALA A 203 -10.31 -10.75 9.91
CA ALA A 203 -10.51 -10.90 11.35
C ALA A 203 -11.69 -10.07 11.86
N ALA A 204 -11.84 -8.84 11.34
CA ALA A 204 -12.86 -7.89 11.79
C ALA A 204 -14.26 -8.18 11.22
N GLY A 205 -14.37 -9.02 10.19
CA GLY A 205 -15.66 -9.25 9.54
C GLY A 205 -16.19 -7.94 8.96
N ASP A 206 -17.40 -7.56 9.31
CA ASP A 206 -18.05 -6.32 8.81
C ASP A 206 -17.80 -5.10 9.72
N ARG A 207 -17.01 -5.24 10.79
CA ARG A 207 -16.70 -4.12 11.69
C ARG A 207 -15.93 -3.03 10.97
N HIS A 208 -16.08 -1.79 11.43
CA HIS A 208 -15.41 -0.64 10.81
C HIS A 208 -13.92 -0.65 11.18
N LEU A 209 -13.04 -0.51 10.18
CA LEU A 209 -11.58 -0.47 10.36
C LEU A 209 -11.06 0.92 9.98
N ILE A 210 -10.26 1.53 10.88
CA ILE A 210 -9.66 2.87 10.67
C ILE A 210 -8.15 2.76 10.81
N ASP A 211 -7.47 3.30 9.80
CA ASP A 211 -6.01 3.41 9.87
C ASP A 211 -5.61 4.56 10.77
N UNK A 212 -4.81 4.34 11.72
CA UNK A 212 -4.38 5.06 12.62
C UNK A 212 -3.06 5.16 12.65
N GLY A 213 -2.31 4.73 11.68
CA GLY A 213 -0.87 4.39 11.74
C GLY A 213 0.12 5.50 11.42
N MET A 214 -0.33 6.66 10.98
CA MET A 214 0.53 7.74 10.49
C MET A 214 1.75 8.03 11.41
N ARG A 215 1.54 8.02 12.71
CA ARG A 215 2.61 8.32 13.69
C ARG A 215 3.71 7.24 13.74
N ARG A 216 3.52 6.10 13.07
CA ARG A 216 4.44 4.95 13.08
C ARG A 216 5.03 4.63 11.70
N ALA A 217 4.49 5.23 10.63
CA ALA A 217 5.04 5.10 9.28
C ALA A 217 5.90 6.33 8.95
N HIS A 218 7.09 6.11 8.41
CA HIS A 218 8.09 7.14 8.24
C HIS A 218 7.86 7.97 6.97
N GLY A 219 7.68 9.28 7.13
CA GLY A 219 7.59 10.21 6.00
C GLY A 219 6.49 9.83 5.00
N PRO A 220 6.77 9.87 3.69
CA PRO A 220 5.77 9.55 2.66
C PRO A 220 5.18 8.13 2.74
N ALA A 221 5.85 7.20 3.41
CA ALA A 221 5.30 5.85 3.63
C ALA A 221 3.96 5.91 4.37
N ALA A 222 3.73 6.94 5.19
CA ALA A 222 2.44 7.10 5.88
C ALA A 222 1.27 7.27 4.91
N LEU A 223 1.47 8.00 3.80
CA LEU A 223 0.44 8.18 2.77
C LEU A 223 0.20 6.88 2.01
N HIS A 224 1.28 6.21 1.62
CA HIS A 224 1.21 4.93 0.92
C HIS A 224 0.57 3.84 1.78
N ALA A 225 0.83 3.84 3.10
CA ALA A 225 0.21 2.90 4.03
C ALA A 225 -1.30 3.12 4.11
N SER A 226 -1.75 4.38 4.23
CA SER A 226 -3.19 4.69 4.25
C SER A 226 -3.88 4.22 2.97
N ARG A 227 -3.26 4.49 1.81
CA ARG A 227 -3.76 4.05 0.52
C ARG A 227 -3.87 2.51 0.46
N ALA A 228 -2.79 1.83 0.81
CA ALA A 228 -2.74 0.36 0.79
C ALA A 228 -3.74 -0.27 1.77
N ALA A 229 -3.98 0.38 2.91
CA ALA A 229 -4.96 -0.08 3.89
C ALA A 229 -6.38 -0.11 3.30
N ILE A 230 -6.75 0.90 2.51
CA ILE A 230 -8.06 0.93 1.84
C ILE A 230 -8.16 -0.21 0.82
N ILE A 231 -7.11 -0.45 0.04
CA ILE A 231 -7.08 -1.58 -0.91
C ILE A 231 -7.31 -2.91 -0.16
N GLY A 232 -6.73 -3.05 1.03
CA GLY A 232 -6.90 -4.24 1.88
C GLY A 232 -8.23 -4.31 2.61
N GLY A 233 -9.08 -3.27 2.51
CA GLY A 233 -10.44 -3.31 3.06
C GLY A 233 -10.70 -2.42 4.27
N PHE A 234 -9.80 -1.50 4.61
CA PHE A 234 -10.07 -0.49 5.64
C PHE A 234 -11.11 0.52 5.11
N ASN A 235 -11.81 1.16 6.02
CA ASN A 235 -12.92 2.06 5.70
C ASN A 235 -12.54 3.54 5.73
N ALA A 236 -11.51 3.90 6.52
CA ALA A 236 -11.16 5.29 6.76
C ALA A 236 -9.72 5.40 7.25
N THR A 237 -9.20 6.63 7.29
CA THR A 237 -7.88 6.91 7.85
C THR A 237 -7.94 8.16 8.74
N SER A 238 -7.05 8.22 9.73
CA SER A 238 -6.82 9.43 10.50
C SER A 238 -5.79 10.37 9.85
N ASN A 239 -5.16 9.92 8.77
CA ASN A 239 -4.14 10.67 8.02
C ASN A 239 -4.84 11.67 7.10
N VAL A 240 -4.94 12.91 7.53
CA VAL A 240 -5.70 13.97 6.83
C VAL A 240 -5.16 14.21 5.42
N GLU A 241 -3.84 14.16 5.27
CA GLU A 241 -3.21 14.37 3.96
C GLU A 241 -3.50 13.23 3.00
N ALA A 242 -3.39 11.99 3.46
CA ALA A 242 -3.75 10.82 2.65
C ALA A 242 -5.24 10.84 2.30
N ALA A 243 -6.08 11.24 3.25
CA ALA A 243 -7.53 11.36 3.02
C ALA A 243 -7.83 12.33 1.87
N LYS A 244 -7.19 13.49 1.87
CA LYS A 244 -7.32 14.48 0.80
C LYS A 244 -6.75 13.98 -0.52
N GLU A 245 -5.54 13.41 -0.48
CA GLU A 245 -4.80 12.99 -1.69
C GLU A 245 -5.51 11.86 -2.44
N TYR A 246 -6.01 10.86 -1.69
CA TYR A 246 -6.59 9.65 -2.27
C TYR A 246 -8.11 9.58 -2.14
N ASN A 247 -8.75 10.66 -1.68
CA ASN A 247 -10.20 10.75 -1.47
C ASN A 247 -10.69 9.64 -0.52
N ILE A 248 -10.01 9.46 0.62
CA ILE A 248 -10.36 8.48 1.65
C ILE A 248 -11.21 9.16 2.72
N PRO A 249 -12.27 8.53 3.26
CA PRO A 249 -12.98 9.10 4.40
C PRO A 249 -12.03 9.34 5.58
N VAL A 250 -12.06 10.56 6.14
CA VAL A 250 -11.25 10.88 7.30
C VAL A 250 -12.02 10.55 8.57
N SER A 251 -11.34 9.99 9.57
CA SER A 251 -11.97 9.66 10.85
C SER A 251 -10.95 9.78 11.99
N GLY A 252 -11.43 10.24 13.13
CA GLY A 252 -10.60 10.38 14.32
C GLY A 252 -11.42 10.93 15.46
N THR A 253 -10.80 11.00 16.63
CA THR A 253 -11.45 11.53 17.83
C THR A 253 -10.50 12.51 18.52
N MET A 254 -10.29 12.31 19.80
CA MET A 254 -9.42 13.15 20.64
C MET A 254 -8.29 12.30 21.25
N ALA A 255 -7.29 12.93 21.78
CA ALA A 255 -6.25 12.30 22.59
C ALA A 255 -6.54 12.53 24.07
N HIS A 256 -5.88 11.75 24.94
CA HIS A 256 -5.95 11.95 26.39
C HIS A 256 -5.57 13.36 26.82
N SER A 257 -4.62 14.00 26.12
CA SER A 257 -4.19 15.37 26.40
C SER A 257 -5.33 16.39 26.29
N PHE A 258 -6.32 16.17 25.41
CA PHE A 258 -7.48 17.03 25.33
C PHE A 258 -8.25 17.00 26.65
N ILE A 259 -8.51 15.78 27.16
CA ILE A 259 -9.26 15.61 28.42
C ILE A 259 -8.46 16.21 29.59
N GLN A 260 -7.15 15.94 29.63
CA GLN A 260 -6.25 16.44 30.67
C GLN A 260 -6.10 17.98 30.66
N SER A 261 -6.45 18.64 29.55
CA SER A 261 -6.37 20.10 29.45
C SER A 261 -7.53 20.81 30.17
N PHE A 262 -8.52 20.06 30.65
CA PHE A 262 -9.66 20.57 31.44
C PHE A 262 -9.51 20.16 32.89
N ASP A 263 -10.16 20.89 33.78
CA ASP A 263 -10.12 20.60 35.22
C ASP A 263 -10.82 19.28 35.57
N ASP A 264 -11.82 18.90 34.77
CA ASP A 264 -12.48 17.60 34.94
C ASP A 264 -12.91 17.01 33.58
N GLU A 265 -13.07 15.69 33.55
CA GLU A 265 -13.40 14.90 32.37
C GLU A 265 -14.78 15.24 31.79
N LEU A 266 -15.77 15.49 32.65
CA LEU A 266 -17.12 15.82 32.18
C LEU A 266 -17.13 17.16 31.41
N GLN A 267 -16.37 18.12 31.89
CA GLN A 267 -16.23 19.41 31.22
C GLN A 267 -15.58 19.24 29.84
N ALA A 268 -14.53 18.41 29.74
CA ALA A 268 -13.88 18.10 28.46
C ALA A 268 -14.88 17.47 27.49
N PHE A 269 -15.65 16.48 27.93
CA PHE A 269 -16.64 15.80 27.11
C PHE A 269 -17.73 16.73 26.61
N ARG A 270 -18.26 17.59 27.48
CA ARG A 270 -19.27 18.62 27.13
C ARG A 270 -18.72 19.57 26.07
N ASN A 271 -17.50 20.03 26.26
CA ASN A 271 -16.85 20.96 25.32
C ASN A 271 -16.73 20.30 23.93
N TYR A 272 -16.25 19.07 23.88
CA TYR A 272 -16.08 18.36 22.60
C TYR A 272 -17.44 18.12 21.92
N ALA A 273 -18.42 17.66 22.68
CA ALA A 273 -19.77 17.38 22.14
C ALA A 273 -20.43 18.63 21.59
N GLU A 274 -20.24 19.78 22.26
CA GLU A 274 -20.77 21.07 21.79
C GLU A 274 -20.13 21.51 20.47
N LYS A 275 -18.83 21.29 20.32
CA LYS A 275 -18.07 21.79 19.15
C LYS A 275 -18.07 20.78 17.97
N TRP A 276 -18.29 19.50 18.23
CA TRP A 276 -18.35 18.44 17.22
C TRP A 276 -19.60 17.56 17.39
N PRO A 277 -20.82 18.14 17.36
CA PRO A 277 -22.03 17.39 17.70
C PRO A 277 -22.40 16.28 16.71
N HIS A 278 -21.97 16.38 15.45
CA HIS A 278 -22.35 15.41 14.41
C HIS A 278 -21.40 14.22 14.34
N ASP A 279 -20.21 14.30 14.93
CA ASP A 279 -19.21 13.24 14.85
C ASP A 279 -18.50 13.04 16.20
N CYS A 280 -19.29 13.06 17.28
CA CYS A 280 -18.75 13.00 18.63
C CYS A 280 -18.50 11.56 19.07
N ILE A 281 -17.21 11.22 19.32
CA ILE A 281 -16.77 9.97 19.93
C ILE A 281 -15.90 10.35 21.13
N LEU A 282 -16.26 9.88 22.32
CA LEU A 282 -15.60 10.27 23.57
C LEU A 282 -14.60 9.21 24.03
N LEU A 283 -13.39 9.62 24.35
CA LEU A 283 -12.31 8.75 24.86
C LEU A 283 -12.50 8.60 26.38
N VAL A 284 -12.90 7.40 26.82
CA VAL A 284 -13.46 7.24 28.17
C VAL A 284 -12.48 6.60 29.18
N ASP A 285 -11.24 6.37 28.80
CA ASP A 285 -10.29 5.67 29.66
C ASP A 285 -9.09 6.54 30.09
N THR A 286 -9.30 7.87 30.17
CA THR A 286 -8.23 8.76 30.65
C THR A 286 -7.96 8.56 32.15
N TYR A 287 -9.01 8.34 32.95
CA TYR A 287 -8.88 8.19 34.41
C TYR A 287 -9.43 6.81 34.84
N ASP A 288 -10.76 6.67 35.00
CA ASP A 288 -11.40 5.40 35.34
C ASP A 288 -12.53 5.15 34.36
N THR A 289 -12.37 4.15 33.51
CA THR A 289 -13.31 3.86 32.43
C THR A 289 -14.74 3.64 32.92
N LEU A 290 -14.91 2.79 33.96
CA LEU A 290 -16.24 2.32 34.37
C LEU A 290 -16.87 3.20 35.46
N LYS A 291 -16.05 3.87 36.30
CA LYS A 291 -16.57 4.72 37.38
C LYS A 291 -16.71 6.19 36.98
N SER A 292 -15.97 6.63 35.94
CA SER A 292 -15.93 8.03 35.51
C SER A 292 -16.24 8.16 34.01
N GLY A 293 -15.42 7.59 33.15
CA GLY A 293 -15.48 7.81 31.71
C GLY A 293 -16.83 7.48 31.07
N VAL A 294 -17.29 6.24 31.20
CA VAL A 294 -18.57 5.82 30.61
C VAL A 294 -19.75 6.52 31.28
N PRO A 295 -19.82 6.65 32.62
CA PRO A 295 -20.90 7.43 33.23
C PRO A 295 -20.95 8.89 32.76
N ASN A 296 -19.81 9.56 32.60
CA ASN A 296 -19.75 10.93 32.06
C ASN A 296 -20.19 10.97 30.60
N ALA A 297 -19.79 9.99 29.79
CA ALA A 297 -20.24 9.87 28.39
C ALA A 297 -21.76 9.69 28.29
N VAL A 298 -22.34 8.87 29.18
CA VAL A 298 -23.81 8.71 29.28
C VAL A 298 -24.50 10.05 29.58
N ARG A 299 -23.94 10.79 30.53
CA ARG A 299 -24.46 12.11 30.90
C ARG A 299 -24.47 13.06 29.70
N VAL A 300 -23.34 13.14 28.99
CA VAL A 300 -23.18 14.00 27.81
C VAL A 300 -24.10 13.53 26.67
N ALA A 301 -24.21 12.21 26.44
CA ALA A 301 -25.11 11.66 25.42
C ALA A 301 -26.56 12.11 25.63
N ARG A 302 -27.03 12.07 26.88
CA ARG A 302 -28.38 12.53 27.21
C ARG A 302 -28.55 14.04 27.01
N GLU A 303 -27.51 14.82 27.30
CA GLU A 303 -27.51 16.28 27.04
C GLU A 303 -27.57 16.56 25.54
N MET A 304 -26.81 15.77 24.73
CA MET A 304 -26.83 15.86 23.26
C MET A 304 -28.23 15.57 22.70
N GLU A 305 -28.90 14.51 23.22
CA GLU A 305 -30.25 14.14 22.77
C GLU A 305 -31.25 15.28 22.96
N LYS A 306 -31.15 15.99 24.07
CA LYS A 306 -32.00 17.18 24.35
C LYS A 306 -31.78 18.31 23.35
N GLN A 307 -30.60 18.31 22.71
CA GLN A 307 -30.23 19.32 21.69
C GLN A 307 -30.47 18.83 20.27
N GLY A 308 -31.05 17.62 20.12
CA GLY A 308 -31.31 17.03 18.81
C GLY A 308 -30.11 16.33 18.17
N HIS A 309 -29.07 16.03 18.95
CA HIS A 309 -27.86 15.35 18.48
C HIS A 309 -27.73 13.97 19.13
N ARG A 310 -26.87 13.11 18.58
CA ARG A 310 -26.62 11.78 19.15
C ARG A 310 -25.12 11.52 19.30
N LEU A 311 -24.72 11.03 20.47
CA LEU A 311 -23.35 10.57 20.68
C LEU A 311 -23.07 9.40 19.73
N LYS A 312 -22.06 9.52 18.89
CA LYS A 312 -21.73 8.50 17.89
C LYS A 312 -21.09 7.26 18.54
N GLY A 313 -20.21 7.48 19.52
CA GLY A 313 -19.53 6.36 20.17
C GLY A 313 -18.67 6.75 21.35
N ILE A 314 -18.14 5.72 21.99
CA ILE A 314 -17.08 5.83 23.00
C ILE A 314 -15.84 5.09 22.48
N ARG A 315 -14.66 5.47 22.96
CA ARG A 315 -13.39 4.82 22.59
C ARG A 315 -12.62 4.36 23.81
N LEU A 316 -12.15 3.11 23.73
CA LEU A 316 -11.30 2.44 24.71
C LEU A 316 -9.91 2.25 24.09
N ASP A 317 -8.85 2.73 24.75
CA ASP A 317 -7.49 2.74 24.24
C ASP A 317 -6.52 1.96 25.14
N SER A 318 -7.01 1.39 26.25
CA SER A 318 -6.17 0.75 27.25
C SER A 318 -6.92 -0.30 28.06
N GLY A 319 -6.18 -1.11 28.81
CA GLY A 319 -6.73 -2.13 29.69
C GLY A 319 -7.20 -3.38 28.95
N ASP A 320 -8.03 -4.18 29.60
CA ASP A 320 -8.64 -5.37 28.99
C ASP A 320 -9.82 -4.93 28.12
N LEU A 321 -9.56 -4.82 26.82
CA LEU A 321 -10.53 -4.27 25.87
C LEU A 321 -11.83 -5.09 25.79
N ALA A 322 -11.75 -6.44 25.89
CA ALA A 322 -12.95 -7.29 25.85
C ALA A 322 -13.81 -7.07 27.09
N TYR A 323 -13.19 -7.08 28.27
CA TYR A 323 -13.88 -6.85 29.54
C TYR A 323 -14.50 -5.45 29.57
N LEU A 324 -13.71 -4.43 29.24
CA LEU A 324 -14.19 -3.04 29.29
C LEU A 324 -15.30 -2.78 28.26
N ALA A 325 -15.21 -3.35 27.06
CA ALA A 325 -16.25 -3.21 26.03
C ALA A 325 -17.57 -3.83 26.52
N LYS A 326 -17.52 -5.03 27.11
CA LYS A 326 -18.72 -5.71 27.65
C LYS A 326 -19.36 -4.90 28.77
N LYS A 327 -18.57 -4.41 29.73
CA LYS A 327 -19.08 -3.60 30.83
C LYS A 327 -19.63 -2.25 30.35
N SER A 328 -18.93 -1.62 29.41
CA SER A 328 -19.39 -0.34 28.81
C SER A 328 -20.73 -0.54 28.08
N ARG A 329 -20.87 -1.64 27.34
CA ARG A 329 -22.12 -1.94 26.62
C ARG A 329 -23.30 -2.07 27.59
N VAL A 330 -23.12 -2.75 28.73
CA VAL A 330 -24.15 -2.86 29.76
C VAL A 330 -24.57 -1.47 30.25
N LEU A 331 -23.60 -0.65 30.64
CA LEU A 331 -23.88 0.71 31.15
C LEU A 331 -24.62 1.58 30.10
N LEU A 332 -24.22 1.49 28.83
CA LEU A 332 -24.86 2.24 27.75
C LEU A 332 -26.30 1.74 27.51
N ASP A 333 -26.52 0.43 27.53
CA ASP A 333 -27.86 -0.15 27.29
C ASP A 333 -28.80 0.16 28.44
N GLU A 334 -28.33 0.06 29.69
CA GLU A 334 -29.11 0.43 30.89
C GLU A 334 -29.48 1.92 30.88
N ALA A 335 -28.63 2.75 30.24
CA ALA A 335 -28.89 4.19 30.10
C ALA A 335 -29.84 4.51 28.93
N GLY A 336 -30.29 3.50 28.15
CA GLY A 336 -31.15 3.71 26.99
C GLY A 336 -30.40 4.20 25.75
N LEU A 337 -29.10 3.88 25.64
CA LEU A 337 -28.22 4.37 24.57
C LEU A 337 -27.65 3.19 23.73
N PRO A 338 -28.51 2.27 23.22
CA PRO A 338 -28.01 1.11 22.48
C PRO A 338 -27.35 1.48 21.14
N TYR A 339 -27.63 2.67 20.62
CA TYR A 339 -27.09 3.14 19.35
C TYR A 339 -25.62 3.61 19.46
N VAL A 340 -25.13 3.91 20.68
CA VAL A 340 -23.76 4.40 20.89
C VAL A 340 -22.78 3.28 20.57
N LYS A 341 -21.87 3.54 19.64
CA LYS A 341 -20.88 2.56 19.17
C LYS A 341 -19.70 2.45 20.13
N ILE A 342 -19.04 1.28 20.13
CA ILE A 342 -17.82 1.07 20.92
C ILE A 342 -16.66 0.92 19.95
N ALA A 343 -15.72 1.85 20.04
CA ALA A 343 -14.47 1.84 19.27
C ALA A 343 -13.32 1.41 20.20
N VAL A 344 -12.40 0.61 19.66
CA VAL A 344 -11.18 0.22 20.41
C VAL A 344 -9.95 0.53 19.58
N SER A 345 -8.84 0.81 20.27
CA SER A 345 -7.56 1.10 19.66
C SER A 345 -6.43 0.62 20.58
N ASN A 346 -5.18 0.74 20.10
CA ASN A 346 -3.94 0.36 20.79
C ASN A 346 -3.58 -1.12 20.62
N GLN A 347 -2.41 -1.36 20.04
CA GLN A 347 -1.76 -2.67 19.85
C GLN A 347 -2.62 -3.74 19.17
N LEU A 348 -3.45 -3.32 18.23
CA LEU A 348 -4.32 -4.23 17.50
C LEU A 348 -3.61 -4.82 16.28
N ASP A 349 -3.87 -6.10 16.03
CA ASP A 349 -3.53 -6.80 14.80
C ASP A 349 -4.64 -7.82 14.50
N GLU A 350 -4.49 -8.60 13.42
CA GLU A 350 -5.50 -9.59 13.02
C GLU A 350 -5.76 -10.65 14.09
N TYR A 351 -4.77 -10.98 14.89
CA TYR A 351 -4.91 -12.01 15.95
C TYR A 351 -5.66 -11.43 17.15
N VAL A 352 -5.31 -10.22 17.57
CA VAL A 352 -6.00 -9.53 18.69
C VAL A 352 -7.46 -9.25 18.30
N ILE A 353 -7.71 -8.75 17.09
CA ILE A 353 -9.08 -8.50 16.60
C ILE A 353 -9.90 -9.82 16.66
N ARG A 354 -9.34 -10.90 16.11
CA ARG A 354 -10.01 -12.21 16.14
C ARG A 354 -10.29 -12.68 17.57
N SER A 355 -9.33 -12.49 18.47
CA SER A 355 -9.48 -12.87 19.88
C SER A 355 -10.59 -12.07 20.57
N LEU A 356 -10.62 -10.75 20.36
CA LEU A 356 -11.65 -9.88 20.96
C LEU A 356 -13.05 -10.30 20.50
N LEU A 357 -13.22 -10.54 19.21
CA LEU A 357 -14.51 -10.96 18.66
C LEU A 357 -14.86 -12.39 19.07
N GLY A 358 -13.89 -13.29 19.20
CA GLY A 358 -14.07 -14.65 19.70
C GLY A 358 -14.50 -14.69 21.17
N GLN A 359 -14.24 -13.62 21.93
CA GLN A 359 -14.71 -13.44 23.29
C GLN A 359 -16.09 -12.75 23.35
N ASP A 360 -16.76 -12.57 22.22
CA ASP A 360 -18.03 -11.86 22.10
C ASP A 360 -17.96 -10.40 22.60
N ALA A 361 -16.81 -9.73 22.42
CA ALA A 361 -16.69 -8.31 22.76
C ALA A 361 -17.56 -7.47 21.81
N PRO A 362 -18.44 -6.61 22.34
CA PRO A 362 -19.36 -5.82 21.50
C PRO A 362 -18.67 -4.59 20.94
N ILE A 363 -17.72 -4.83 20.02
CA ILE A 363 -16.88 -3.79 19.40
C ILE A 363 -17.40 -3.54 17.98
N ASP A 364 -17.63 -2.28 17.65
CA ASP A 364 -18.11 -1.83 16.34
C ASP A 364 -16.97 -1.33 15.45
N VAL A 365 -15.93 -0.75 16.06
CA VAL A 365 -14.88 -0.04 15.33
C VAL A 365 -13.50 -0.40 15.89
N PHE A 366 -12.55 -0.73 15.01
CA PHE A 366 -11.16 -0.96 15.36
C PHE A 366 -10.27 0.10 14.73
N GLY A 367 -9.52 0.83 15.56
CA GLY A 367 -8.50 1.77 15.12
C GLY A 367 -7.13 1.10 15.19
N VAL A 368 -6.52 0.81 14.04
CA VAL A 368 -5.29 0.02 13.97
C VAL A 368 -4.13 0.91 13.50
N GLY A 369 -3.02 0.88 14.22
CA GLY A 369 -1.86 1.72 13.91
C GLY A 369 -0.63 0.92 13.56
N THR A 370 0.21 0.67 14.56
CA THR A 370 1.58 0.19 14.40
C THR A 370 1.69 -1.07 13.55
N SER A 371 0.97 -2.13 13.91
CA SER A 371 1.14 -3.41 13.21
C SER A 371 0.71 -3.34 11.74
N LEU A 372 -0.26 -2.47 11.42
CA LEU A 372 -0.67 -2.23 10.03
C LEU A 372 0.45 -1.60 9.22
N VAL A 373 0.91 -0.41 9.62
CA VAL A 373 1.78 0.41 8.76
C VAL A 373 3.24 -0.04 8.78
N THR A 374 3.65 -0.86 9.75
CA THR A 374 5.00 -1.45 9.79
C THR A 374 5.04 -2.86 9.22
N GLY A 375 3.88 -3.46 8.94
CA GLY A 375 3.80 -4.82 8.42
C GLY A 375 4.24 -5.91 9.40
N GLN A 376 4.20 -5.64 10.72
CA GLN A 376 4.61 -6.64 11.71
C GLN A 376 3.86 -7.97 11.53
N PRO A 377 4.54 -9.14 11.70
CA PRO A 377 5.95 -9.30 12.09
C PRO A 377 6.96 -9.23 10.93
N ASP A 378 6.52 -9.15 9.67
CA ASP A 378 7.40 -9.09 8.51
C ASP A 378 7.70 -7.63 8.15
N ALA A 379 8.96 -7.23 8.24
CA ALA A 379 9.37 -5.85 8.01
C ALA A 379 9.37 -5.45 6.53
N ALA A 380 9.36 -6.43 5.61
CA ALA A 380 9.44 -6.16 4.17
C ALA A 380 8.89 -7.34 3.36
N LEU A 381 8.31 -7.04 2.21
CA LEU A 381 8.04 -8.06 1.20
C LEU A 381 9.35 -8.35 0.46
N ASP A 382 9.63 -9.61 0.23
CA ASP A 382 10.86 -10.15 -0.35
C ASP A 382 10.83 -10.10 -1.89
N GLY A 383 10.42 -8.96 -2.45
CA GLY A 383 10.30 -8.75 -3.89
C GLY A 383 11.66 -8.49 -4.54
N VAL A 384 11.82 -9.01 -5.76
CA VAL A 384 13.05 -8.91 -6.55
C VAL A 384 12.72 -8.55 -8.01
N TYR A 385 13.73 -8.06 -8.71
CA TYR A 385 13.63 -7.62 -10.10
C TYR A 385 14.76 -8.31 -10.87
N LYS A 386 14.42 -9.19 -11.82
CA LYS A 386 15.41 -10.10 -12.41
C LYS A 386 15.36 -10.09 -13.92
N LEU A 387 16.55 -10.01 -14.54
CA LEU A 387 16.74 -10.04 -15.99
C LEU A 387 16.33 -11.38 -16.56
N ALA A 388 15.46 -11.37 -17.57
CA ALA A 388 14.96 -12.58 -18.25
C ALA A 388 15.37 -12.64 -19.72
N PHE A 389 15.75 -11.49 -20.32
CA PHE A 389 16.10 -11.43 -21.75
C PHE A 389 16.85 -10.13 -22.01
N VAL A 390 17.90 -10.17 -22.84
CA VAL A 390 18.61 -8.98 -23.31
C VAL A 390 19.40 -9.31 -24.58
N ALA A 391 19.48 -8.34 -25.49
CA ALA A 391 20.25 -8.48 -26.74
C ALA A 391 19.85 -9.74 -27.53
N ASP A 392 18.54 -9.93 -27.66
CA ASP A 392 17.91 -11.04 -28.40
C ASP A 392 18.23 -12.42 -27.86
N LYS A 393 18.63 -12.51 -26.58
CA LYS A 393 18.95 -13.80 -25.94
C LYS A 393 18.27 -13.94 -24.58
N PRO A 394 17.73 -15.13 -24.27
CA PRO A 394 17.21 -15.40 -22.93
C PRO A 394 18.32 -15.43 -21.89
N ARG A 395 17.97 -15.07 -20.68
CA ARG A 395 18.91 -15.02 -19.56
C ARG A 395 18.33 -15.77 -18.35
N ILE A 396 19.19 -16.47 -17.63
CA ILE A 396 18.86 -17.03 -16.31
C ILE A 396 20.03 -16.80 -15.37
N LYS A 397 19.71 -16.72 -14.08
CA LYS A 397 20.70 -16.76 -13.02
C LYS A 397 20.64 -18.16 -12.41
N LEU A 398 21.76 -18.88 -12.45
CA LEU A 398 21.89 -20.14 -11.75
C LEU A 398 22.07 -19.92 -10.25
N SER A 399 21.76 -20.92 -9.47
CA SER A 399 21.90 -20.90 -8.02
C SER A 399 22.11 -22.33 -7.53
N GLU A 400 22.83 -22.48 -6.44
CA GLU A 400 22.97 -23.77 -5.76
C GLU A 400 21.60 -24.37 -5.40
N SER A 401 20.64 -23.51 -5.08
CA SER A 401 19.24 -23.92 -4.88
C SER A 401 18.46 -23.75 -6.20
N ILE A 402 17.94 -24.82 -6.75
CA ILE A 402 17.14 -24.79 -7.98
C ILE A 402 15.92 -23.87 -7.82
N ALA A 403 15.39 -23.76 -6.61
CA ALA A 403 14.26 -22.88 -6.31
C ALA A 403 14.57 -21.40 -6.53
N LYS A 404 15.85 -21.02 -6.57
CA LYS A 404 16.29 -19.63 -6.81
C LYS A 404 16.70 -19.37 -8.25
N VAL A 405 16.67 -20.37 -9.13
CA VAL A 405 16.94 -20.20 -10.56
C VAL A 405 15.82 -19.36 -11.18
N THR A 406 16.19 -18.35 -11.95
CA THR A 406 15.21 -17.43 -12.57
C THR A 406 14.62 -18.06 -13.85
N LEU A 407 13.53 -17.45 -14.34
CA LEU A 407 12.85 -17.93 -15.55
C LEU A 407 13.17 -17.00 -16.72
N PRO A 408 13.48 -17.55 -17.91
CA PRO A 408 13.85 -16.75 -19.09
C PRO A 408 12.62 -16.24 -19.85
N PHE A 409 12.87 -15.32 -20.79
CA PHE A 409 11.90 -14.79 -21.76
C PHE A 409 10.77 -13.96 -21.12
N LYS A 410 9.94 -13.37 -21.97
CA LYS A 410 8.69 -12.69 -21.58
C LYS A 410 7.65 -13.76 -21.25
N LYS A 411 6.91 -13.57 -20.17
CA LYS A 411 6.01 -14.60 -19.61
C LYS A 411 4.60 -14.07 -19.42
N GLN A 412 3.64 -15.00 -19.42
CA GLN A 412 2.26 -14.78 -18.99
C GLN A 412 1.96 -15.67 -17.80
N VAL A 413 0.98 -15.32 -17.00
CA VAL A 413 0.51 -16.11 -15.86
C VAL A 413 -0.98 -16.38 -16.06
N HIS A 414 -1.39 -17.63 -15.90
CA HIS A 414 -2.78 -18.05 -16.09
C HIS A 414 -3.33 -18.59 -14.78
N ARG A 415 -4.37 -17.94 -14.24
CA ARG A 415 -5.12 -18.44 -13.08
C ARG A 415 -6.10 -19.50 -13.55
N ILE A 416 -6.18 -20.59 -12.81
CA ILE A 416 -7.04 -21.72 -13.13
C ILE A 416 -8.24 -21.70 -12.20
N TYR A 417 -9.44 -21.89 -12.75
CA TYR A 417 -10.69 -21.80 -11.99
C TYR A 417 -11.35 -23.17 -11.85
N ASN A 418 -11.97 -23.39 -10.69
CA ASN A 418 -12.82 -24.53 -10.42
C ASN A 418 -14.26 -24.08 -10.65
N GLY A 419 -14.88 -24.57 -11.72
CA GLY A 419 -16.15 -24.03 -12.19
C GLY A 419 -15.96 -22.63 -12.78
N GLU A 420 -16.95 -21.76 -12.62
CA GLU A 420 -16.92 -20.43 -13.25
C GLU A 420 -16.29 -19.33 -12.41
N HIS A 421 -16.30 -19.48 -11.09
CA HIS A 421 -16.03 -18.35 -10.21
C HIS A 421 -14.93 -18.56 -9.16
N MET A 422 -14.73 -19.79 -8.70
CA MET A 422 -13.76 -20.04 -7.60
C MET A 422 -12.39 -20.42 -8.16
N ALA A 423 -11.34 -19.80 -7.61
CA ALA A 423 -9.97 -20.17 -7.95
C ALA A 423 -9.68 -21.61 -7.51
N LEU A 424 -9.02 -22.36 -8.36
CA LEU A 424 -8.63 -23.76 -8.05
C LEU A 424 -7.49 -23.81 -7.03
N GLY A 425 -6.76 -22.71 -6.85
CA GLY A 425 -5.57 -22.67 -6.00
C GLY A 425 -4.29 -22.99 -6.79
N ALA A 426 -4.31 -22.66 -8.08
CA ALA A 426 -3.17 -22.94 -8.98
C ALA A 426 -3.07 -21.88 -10.07
N GLU A 427 -1.82 -21.54 -10.43
CA GLU A 427 -1.51 -20.69 -11.59
C GLU A 427 -0.38 -21.33 -12.41
N CYS A 428 -0.46 -21.17 -13.72
CA CYS A 428 0.56 -21.65 -14.67
C CYS A 428 1.32 -20.46 -15.27
N ILE A 429 2.65 -20.48 -15.19
CA ILE A 429 3.50 -19.51 -15.89
C ILE A 429 3.83 -20.12 -17.27
N SER A 430 3.59 -19.36 -18.33
CA SER A 430 3.91 -19.75 -19.70
C SER A 430 4.82 -18.72 -20.37
N LEU A 431 5.36 -19.03 -21.53
CA LEU A 431 5.90 -18.01 -22.41
C LEU A 431 4.76 -17.11 -22.88
N TRP A 432 5.07 -15.85 -23.15
CA TRP A 432 4.07 -14.84 -23.52
C TRP A 432 3.26 -15.25 -24.76
N ASP A 433 3.94 -15.85 -25.74
CA ASP A 433 3.35 -16.16 -27.04
C ASP A 433 2.77 -17.59 -27.15
N GLU A 434 2.77 -18.38 -26.05
CA GLU A 434 2.11 -19.69 -26.06
C GLU A 434 0.61 -19.53 -26.23
N ARG A 435 0.05 -20.16 -27.27
CA ARG A 435 -1.37 -19.99 -27.62
C ARG A 435 -2.30 -20.90 -26.82
N GLU A 436 -1.86 -22.14 -26.56
CA GLU A 436 -2.68 -23.13 -25.85
C GLU A 436 -1.92 -23.67 -24.64
N VAL A 437 -2.27 -23.18 -23.47
CA VAL A 437 -1.69 -23.62 -22.21
C VAL A 437 -2.77 -24.45 -21.49
N THR A 438 -2.60 -25.76 -21.47
CA THR A 438 -3.59 -26.71 -20.92
C THR A 438 -2.98 -27.65 -19.87
N GLN A 439 -1.69 -27.49 -19.59
CA GLN A 439 -0.95 -28.36 -18.70
C GLN A 439 0.16 -27.58 -18.03
N MET A 440 0.40 -27.84 -16.75
CA MET A 440 1.52 -27.26 -16.03
C MET A 440 2.33 -28.34 -15.32
N PHE A 441 3.60 -28.06 -15.15
CA PHE A 441 4.59 -28.96 -14.54
C PHE A 441 5.12 -28.35 -13.26
N HIS A 442 5.36 -29.20 -12.26
CA HIS A 442 6.04 -28.76 -11.05
C HIS A 442 7.43 -28.22 -11.44
N PRO A 443 7.84 -27.05 -10.95
CA PRO A 443 9.11 -26.44 -11.39
C PRO A 443 10.34 -27.30 -11.11
N PHE A 444 10.33 -28.16 -10.07
CA PHE A 444 11.51 -28.87 -9.59
C PHE A 444 11.35 -30.38 -9.46
N GLU A 445 10.13 -30.91 -9.44
CA GLU A 445 9.88 -32.34 -9.24
C GLU A 445 9.52 -33.02 -10.57
N PRO A 446 10.44 -33.81 -11.16
CA PRO A 446 10.12 -34.51 -12.41
C PRO A 446 8.91 -35.43 -12.24
N GLY A 447 8.08 -35.50 -13.24
CA GLY A 447 6.91 -36.37 -13.27
C GLY A 447 5.66 -35.76 -12.62
N LYS A 448 5.78 -34.68 -11.83
CA LYS A 448 4.61 -34.01 -11.28
C LYS A 448 4.05 -32.98 -12.28
N PHE A 449 2.80 -33.18 -12.68
CA PHE A 449 2.12 -32.27 -13.59
C PHE A 449 0.61 -32.27 -13.33
N PHE A 450 -0.07 -31.26 -13.88
CA PHE A 450 -1.52 -31.09 -13.78
C PHE A 450 -2.08 -30.65 -15.13
N ARG A 451 -3.11 -31.34 -15.61
CA ARG A 451 -3.84 -30.98 -16.83
C ARG A 451 -5.09 -30.20 -16.46
N PHE A 452 -5.31 -29.07 -17.13
CA PHE A 452 -6.46 -28.19 -16.88
C PHE A 452 -7.21 -27.80 -18.15
N SER A 453 -7.17 -28.66 -19.18
CA SER A 453 -7.88 -28.42 -20.44
C SER A 453 -9.39 -28.23 -20.28
N ASN A 454 -9.97 -28.79 -19.20
CA ASN A 454 -11.40 -28.68 -18.91
C ASN A 454 -11.72 -27.58 -17.90
N HIS A 455 -10.77 -26.70 -17.59
CA HIS A 455 -10.94 -25.62 -16.62
C HIS A 455 -10.88 -24.28 -17.33
N LYS A 456 -11.66 -23.33 -16.81
CA LYS A 456 -11.53 -21.93 -17.22
C LYS A 456 -10.18 -21.37 -16.75
N THR A 457 -9.54 -20.57 -17.59
CA THR A 457 -8.29 -19.90 -17.24
C THR A 457 -8.40 -18.40 -17.52
N GLU A 458 -7.60 -17.61 -16.83
CA GLU A 458 -7.55 -16.15 -17.00
C GLU A 458 -6.09 -15.71 -17.09
N PRO A 459 -5.68 -15.02 -18.17
CA PRO A 459 -4.36 -14.40 -18.22
C PRO A 459 -4.33 -13.20 -17.28
N LEU A 460 -3.31 -13.11 -16.43
CA LEU A 460 -3.27 -12.14 -15.33
C LEU A 460 -2.40 -10.91 -15.61
N LEU A 461 -1.46 -11.00 -16.56
CA LEU A 461 -0.58 -9.86 -16.87
C LEU A 461 -1.15 -9.10 -18.06
N HIS A 462 -1.44 -7.82 -17.86
CA HIS A 462 -2.05 -6.93 -18.84
C HIS A 462 -1.09 -5.78 -19.12
N GLN A 463 -1.01 -5.34 -20.37
CA GLN A 463 -0.23 -4.16 -20.68
C GLN A 463 -0.86 -2.94 -19.99
N VAL A 464 -0.06 -2.24 -19.16
CA VAL A 464 -0.51 -1.06 -18.41
C VAL A 464 0.20 0.21 -18.86
N MET A 465 1.34 0.04 -19.54
CA MET A 465 2.12 1.16 -20.10
C MET A 465 2.68 0.77 -21.45
N ALA A 466 2.56 1.65 -22.43
CA ALA A 466 3.11 1.49 -23.77
C ALA A 466 3.91 2.74 -24.13
N LYS A 467 5.14 2.54 -24.60
CA LYS A 467 6.04 3.65 -25.01
C LYS A 467 6.12 4.75 -23.94
N GLY A 468 6.23 4.34 -22.68
CA GLY A 468 6.37 5.24 -21.54
C GLY A 468 5.10 5.97 -21.12
N LYS A 469 3.95 5.61 -21.68
CA LYS A 469 2.65 6.22 -21.35
C LYS A 469 1.67 5.18 -20.85
N ARG A 470 0.89 5.53 -19.82
CA ARG A 470 -0.21 4.66 -19.37
C ARG A 470 -1.22 4.54 -20.52
N ILE A 471 -1.75 3.32 -20.68
CA ILE A 471 -2.69 3.05 -21.77
C ILE A 471 -4.15 3.16 -21.34
N SER A 472 -4.40 3.35 -20.05
CA SER A 472 -5.74 3.55 -19.51
C SER A 472 -5.70 4.54 -18.34
N PRO A 473 -6.79 5.28 -18.10
CA PRO A 473 -6.85 6.19 -16.95
C PRO A 473 -6.65 5.45 -15.63
N PRO A 474 -6.12 6.13 -14.60
CA PRO A 474 -6.01 5.54 -13.28
C PRO A 474 -7.37 5.12 -12.73
N ARG A 475 -7.44 3.94 -12.13
CA ARG A 475 -8.63 3.52 -11.41
C ARG A 475 -8.71 4.25 -10.07
N SER A 476 -9.92 4.56 -9.63
CA SER A 476 -10.13 5.13 -8.30
C SER A 476 -9.76 4.11 -7.22
N LEU A 477 -9.44 4.62 -6.03
CA LEU A 477 -9.10 3.75 -4.89
C LEU A 477 -10.28 2.83 -4.52
N ASP A 478 -11.51 3.34 -4.59
CA ASP A 478 -12.72 2.56 -4.33
C ASP A 478 -12.88 1.41 -5.34
N GLU A 479 -12.60 1.66 -6.63
CA GLU A 479 -12.64 0.62 -7.66
C GLU A 479 -11.59 -0.47 -7.38
N ILE A 480 -10.39 -0.07 -6.98
CA ILE A 480 -9.30 -1.02 -6.66
C ILE A 480 -9.69 -1.86 -5.43
N ALA A 481 -10.23 -1.23 -4.39
CA ALA A 481 -10.66 -1.90 -3.16
C ALA A 481 -11.81 -2.89 -3.44
N ALA A 482 -12.79 -2.49 -4.25
CA ALA A 482 -13.92 -3.35 -4.64
C ALA A 482 -13.42 -4.56 -5.45
N TYR A 483 -12.48 -4.33 -6.37
CA TYR A 483 -11.88 -5.39 -7.17
C TYR A 483 -11.11 -6.37 -6.27
N SER A 484 -10.33 -5.87 -5.32
CA SER A 484 -9.59 -6.70 -4.38
C SER A 484 -10.53 -7.57 -3.55
N LYS A 485 -11.61 -6.98 -3.03
CA LYS A 485 -12.64 -7.71 -2.27
C LYS A 485 -13.24 -8.84 -3.11
N ALA A 486 -13.58 -8.57 -4.37
CA ALA A 486 -14.15 -9.57 -5.27
C ALA A 486 -13.17 -10.72 -5.53
N ARG A 487 -11.89 -10.41 -5.78
CA ARG A 487 -10.85 -11.43 -6.00
C ARG A 487 -10.63 -12.30 -4.76
N LEU A 488 -10.66 -11.68 -3.57
CA LEU A 488 -10.52 -12.42 -2.31
C LEU A 488 -11.72 -13.36 -2.07
N GLN A 489 -12.91 -12.95 -2.49
CA GLN A 489 -14.11 -13.81 -2.42
C GLN A 489 -13.98 -15.05 -3.33
N GLN A 490 -13.23 -14.95 -4.42
CA GLN A 490 -12.98 -16.07 -5.32
C GLN A 490 -11.95 -17.07 -4.76
N LEU A 491 -11.19 -16.70 -3.73
CA LEU A 491 -10.18 -17.58 -3.13
C LEU A 491 -10.86 -18.46 -2.06
N PRO A 492 -10.72 -19.80 -2.13
CA PRO A 492 -11.32 -20.67 -1.10
C PRO A 492 -10.76 -20.40 0.31
N LEU A 493 -11.60 -20.69 1.30
CA LEU A 493 -11.31 -20.36 2.71
C LEU A 493 -10.01 -20.97 3.24
N GLU A 494 -9.66 -22.17 2.79
CA GLU A 494 -8.47 -22.87 3.24
C GLU A 494 -7.17 -22.12 2.89
N TYR A 495 -7.17 -21.25 1.86
CA TYR A 495 -6.02 -20.42 1.51
C TYR A 495 -5.97 -19.13 2.34
N LYS A 496 -7.06 -18.79 3.04
CA LYS A 496 -7.17 -17.54 3.80
C LYS A 496 -6.90 -17.70 5.29
N ARG A 497 -6.70 -18.93 5.77
CA ARG A 497 -6.41 -19.19 7.19
C ARG A 497 -5.16 -18.44 7.65
N PHE A 498 -5.17 -17.97 8.88
CA PHE A 498 -4.00 -17.30 9.48
C PHE A 498 -2.91 -18.32 9.86
N GLU A 499 -3.33 -19.48 10.33
CA GLU A 499 -2.45 -20.57 10.72
C GLU A 499 -2.53 -21.69 9.68
N ASN A 500 -1.36 -22.11 9.22
CA ASN A 500 -1.20 -23.25 8.30
C ASN A 500 -2.16 -23.17 7.10
N PRO A 501 -2.15 -22.09 6.32
CA PRO A 501 -3.03 -22.00 5.15
C PRO A 501 -2.62 -23.02 4.08
N HIS A 502 -3.58 -23.43 3.28
CA HIS A 502 -3.32 -24.28 2.12
C HIS A 502 -2.36 -23.56 1.17
N ARG A 503 -1.42 -24.29 0.59
CA ARG A 503 -0.40 -23.72 -0.30
C ARG A 503 -0.92 -23.62 -1.74
N TYR A 504 -0.86 -22.43 -2.28
CA TYR A 504 -1.20 -22.14 -3.67
C TYR A 504 -0.11 -22.71 -4.59
N LYS A 505 -0.51 -23.35 -5.68
CA LYS A 505 0.42 -24.05 -6.57
C LYS A 505 0.79 -23.20 -7.77
N ILE A 506 2.09 -23.08 -8.02
CA ILE A 506 2.62 -22.40 -9.20
C ILE A 506 3.35 -23.42 -10.05
N GLY A 507 2.91 -23.59 -11.29
CA GLY A 507 3.53 -24.51 -12.24
C GLY A 507 4.04 -23.78 -13.47
N LEU A 508 4.80 -24.49 -14.30
CA LEU A 508 5.37 -23.99 -15.55
C LEU A 508 4.73 -24.73 -16.73
N SER A 509 4.47 -24.00 -17.82
CA SER A 509 4.12 -24.64 -19.08
C SER A 509 5.27 -25.52 -19.57
N ARG A 510 4.99 -26.43 -20.50
CA ARG A 510 6.02 -27.29 -21.08
C ARG A 510 7.11 -26.44 -21.75
N GLU A 511 6.73 -25.52 -22.61
CA GLU A 511 7.70 -24.71 -23.38
C GLU A 511 8.60 -23.89 -22.46
N LEU A 512 8.04 -23.27 -21.42
CA LEU A 512 8.84 -22.49 -20.46
C LEU A 512 9.77 -23.39 -19.67
N LYS A 513 9.28 -24.54 -19.19
CA LYS A 513 10.09 -25.49 -18.43
C LYS A 513 11.26 -26.02 -19.27
N ASP A 514 10.99 -26.43 -20.51
CA ASP A 514 12.00 -26.95 -21.41
C ASP A 514 13.04 -25.87 -21.74
N SER A 515 12.61 -24.63 -21.99
CA SER A 515 13.51 -23.50 -22.25
C SER A 515 14.45 -23.24 -21.06
N ARG A 516 13.89 -23.23 -19.84
CA ARG A 516 14.70 -23.08 -18.62
C ARG A 516 15.71 -24.20 -18.46
N ASP A 517 15.26 -25.44 -18.60
CA ASP A 517 16.09 -26.64 -18.39
C ASP A 517 17.22 -26.70 -19.42
N GLN A 518 16.95 -26.29 -20.66
CA GLN A 518 17.97 -26.21 -21.71
C GLN A 518 19.06 -25.18 -21.37
N LEU A 519 18.65 -24.02 -20.85
CA LEU A 519 19.61 -22.97 -20.43
C LEU A 519 20.44 -23.44 -19.23
N ILE A 520 19.83 -24.12 -18.27
CA ILE A 520 20.54 -24.69 -17.12
C ILE A 520 21.61 -25.66 -17.64
N ALA A 521 21.24 -26.60 -18.56
CA ALA A 521 22.17 -27.55 -19.14
C ALA A 521 23.32 -26.88 -19.89
N THR A 522 23.02 -25.79 -20.62
CA THR A 522 24.04 -25.05 -21.38
C THR A 522 25.09 -24.42 -20.45
N TYR A 523 24.65 -23.78 -19.37
CA TYR A 523 25.59 -23.15 -18.45
C TYR A 523 26.31 -24.15 -17.55
N SER A 524 25.68 -25.27 -17.19
CA SER A 524 26.30 -26.33 -16.40
C SER A 524 27.41 -27.04 -17.18
N LYS A 525 27.27 -27.19 -18.50
CA LYS A 525 28.32 -27.78 -19.37
C LYS A 525 29.57 -26.88 -19.43
N LYS A 526 29.41 -25.58 -19.35
CA LYS A 526 30.53 -24.65 -19.35
C LYS A 526 31.39 -24.76 -18.08
N GLU A 527 30.79 -25.12 -16.96
CA GLU A 527 31.50 -25.29 -15.68
C GLU A 527 32.36 -26.55 -15.66
N HIS A 528 32.00 -27.57 -16.42
CA HIS A 528 32.78 -28.85 -16.47
C HIS A 528 34.05 -28.77 -17.28
N TYR A 529 34.32 -27.67 -17.99
CA TYR A 529 35.53 -27.51 -18.81
C TYR A 529 36.72 -26.85 -18.11
N GLU A 530 36.58 -26.45 -16.88
CA GLU A 530 37.71 -25.98 -16.07
C GLU A 530 38.27 -27.19 -15.33
N SER A 531 39.56 -27.50 -15.62
CA SER A 531 40.24 -28.68 -15.12
C SER A 531 40.28 -28.76 -13.60
N PRO A 532 40.13 -29.95 -12.99
CA PRO A 532 40.35 -30.07 -11.53
C PRO A 532 41.83 -29.86 -11.23
N GLY A 533 42.17 -28.72 -10.68
CA GLY A 533 43.55 -28.46 -10.30
C GLY A 533 43.92 -26.99 -10.02
N SER A 534 42.98 -26.11 -10.02
CA SER A 534 43.26 -24.69 -9.68
C SER A 534 42.53 -24.26 -8.41
N TYR A 535 42.97 -24.79 -7.27
CA TYR A 535 42.66 -24.27 -5.96
C TYR A 535 43.94 -23.97 -5.20
#